data_f100e6e87578787eed352f28f6d82a5d
#
_entry.id   f100e6e87578787eed352f28f6d82a5d
#
_cell.length_a   1.000
_cell.length_b   1.000
_cell.length_c   1.000
_cell.angle_alpha   90.00
_cell.angle_beta   90.00
_cell.angle_gamma   90.00
#
_symmetry.space_group_name_H-M   'P 1'
#
loop_
_entity.id
_entity.type
_entity.pdbx_description
1 polymer ?
#
loop_
_entity_poly.entity_id
_entity_poly.type
_entity_poly.pdbx_seq_one_letter_code
_entity_poly.pdbx_strand_id
1 'polypeptide(L)'
;LFANLRPAIVFDALVDSSTLKREVVEGLNIMILRELCGGSYFAEPRGIDDQVDGTRKGYDTNAYSTPEIERIGRVAFDLARKRNGKVTSVEKSNVMYSGILWREVMAELHQIEGSGIEMGHMYADNCAMQLVRNPRQFDVIVTDNLFGDLLSDCAAMLTGSLGMLPSASLGLPDAETGLPK
;
A
#
# COMPACT_ATOMS: atom_id res chain seq x y z
N LEU A 1 8.10 -10.88 -8.65
CA LEU A 1 6.98 -9.96 -8.48
C LEU A 1 7.26 -9.05 -7.29
N PHE A 2 7.14 -7.72 -7.45
CA PHE A 2 7.50 -6.78 -6.39
C PHE A 2 6.35 -5.86 -5.97
N ALA A 3 5.33 -5.73 -6.79
CA ALA A 3 4.19 -4.86 -6.54
C ALA A 3 2.89 -5.63 -6.71
N ASN A 4 1.96 -5.43 -5.80
CA ASN A 4 0.61 -5.96 -5.89
C ASN A 4 -0.39 -4.82 -6.01
N LEU A 5 -1.20 -4.86 -7.05
CA LEU A 5 -2.27 -3.92 -7.33
C LEU A 5 -3.58 -4.46 -6.77
N ARG A 6 -4.18 -3.70 -5.87
CA ARG A 6 -5.42 -4.02 -5.18
C ARG A 6 -6.44 -2.89 -5.40
N PRO A 7 -7.19 -2.89 -6.49
CA PRO A 7 -8.24 -1.89 -6.70
C PRO A 7 -9.41 -2.15 -5.76
N ALA A 8 -9.91 -1.10 -5.12
CA ALA A 8 -11.16 -1.11 -4.37
C ALA A 8 -12.17 -0.23 -5.13
N ILE A 9 -13.03 -0.88 -5.90
CA ILE A 9 -14.01 -0.24 -6.77
C ILE A 9 -15.41 -0.63 -6.32
N VAL A 10 -16.26 0.36 -6.07
CA VAL A 10 -17.68 0.16 -5.78
C VAL A 10 -18.47 0.33 -7.07
N PHE A 11 -19.04 -0.75 -7.57
CA PHE A 11 -19.91 -0.74 -8.74
C PHE A 11 -21.32 -0.29 -8.34
N ASP A 12 -21.96 0.53 -9.15
CA ASP A 12 -23.29 1.08 -8.86
C ASP A 12 -24.33 -0.01 -8.53
N ALA A 13 -24.27 -1.15 -9.23
CA ALA A 13 -25.15 -2.28 -8.99
C ALA A 13 -24.93 -2.98 -7.63
N LEU A 14 -23.79 -2.76 -6.97
CA LEU A 14 -23.40 -3.40 -5.72
C LEU A 14 -23.23 -2.43 -4.56
N VAL A 15 -23.54 -1.16 -4.75
CA VAL A 15 -23.34 -0.11 -3.73
C VAL A 15 -24.09 -0.43 -2.42
N ASP A 16 -25.25 -1.03 -2.51
CA ASP A 16 -26.09 -1.40 -1.35
C ASP A 16 -25.59 -2.69 -0.66
N SER A 17 -24.60 -3.37 -1.22
CA SER A 17 -23.93 -4.51 -0.56
C SER A 17 -22.86 -4.07 0.45
N SER A 18 -22.45 -2.81 0.43
CA SER A 18 -21.53 -2.25 1.42
C SER A 18 -22.20 -2.13 2.78
N THR A 19 -21.42 -2.35 3.84
CA THR A 19 -21.87 -2.11 5.23
C THR A 19 -21.84 -0.63 5.61
N LEU A 20 -21.25 0.21 4.77
CA LEU A 20 -21.20 1.66 4.95
C LEU A 20 -22.36 2.33 4.22
N LYS A 21 -22.64 3.57 4.64
CA LYS A 21 -23.68 4.38 4.00
C LYS A 21 -23.34 4.61 2.53
N ARG A 22 -24.37 4.59 1.68
CA ARG A 22 -24.25 4.79 0.24
C ARG A 22 -23.46 6.05 -0.13
N GLU A 23 -23.75 7.18 0.54
CA GLU A 23 -23.05 8.45 0.30
C GLU A 23 -21.55 8.41 0.54
N VAL A 24 -21.05 7.43 1.33
CA VAL A 24 -19.61 7.25 1.61
C VAL A 24 -18.93 6.48 0.49
N VAL A 25 -19.60 5.46 -0.07
CA VAL A 25 -18.97 4.46 -0.94
C VAL A 25 -19.35 4.58 -2.42
N GLU A 26 -20.44 5.25 -2.76
CA GLU A 26 -20.90 5.38 -4.15
C GLU A 26 -19.84 6.02 -5.05
N GLY A 27 -19.52 5.37 -6.18
CA GLY A 27 -18.50 5.83 -7.12
C GLY A 27 -17.06 5.74 -6.62
N LEU A 28 -16.80 5.00 -5.52
CA LEU A 28 -15.47 4.82 -4.98
C LEU A 28 -14.58 4.03 -5.97
N ASN A 29 -13.36 4.53 -6.19
CA ASN A 29 -12.35 3.88 -7.01
C ASN A 29 -10.96 4.22 -6.47
N ILE A 30 -10.44 3.37 -5.59
CA ILE A 30 -9.12 3.50 -4.98
C ILE A 30 -8.21 2.40 -5.54
N MET A 31 -6.96 2.75 -5.84
CA MET A 31 -5.91 1.78 -6.13
C MET A 31 -4.95 1.68 -4.95
N ILE A 32 -4.86 0.52 -4.31
CA ILE A 32 -3.86 0.24 -3.29
C ILE A 32 -2.71 -0.52 -3.94
N LEU A 33 -1.51 0.04 -3.80
CA LEU A 33 -0.27 -0.52 -4.30
C LEU A 33 0.56 -1.00 -3.11
N ARG A 34 0.71 -2.32 -3.00
CA ARG A 34 1.44 -3.01 -1.93
C ARG A 34 2.81 -3.45 -2.42
N GLU A 35 3.87 -3.09 -1.74
CA GLU A 35 5.20 -3.68 -1.93
C GLU A 35 5.18 -5.15 -1.47
N LEU A 36 5.80 -6.07 -2.24
CA LEU A 36 5.68 -7.51 -1.98
C LEU A 36 6.97 -8.20 -1.55
N CYS A 37 8.13 -7.55 -1.64
CA CYS A 37 9.42 -8.22 -1.52
C CYS A 37 10.07 -8.06 -0.15
N GLY A 38 9.76 -6.99 0.55
CA GLY A 38 10.42 -6.62 1.80
C GLY A 38 9.54 -6.75 3.04
N GLY A 39 9.99 -6.09 4.08
CA GLY A 39 9.27 -5.94 5.34
C GLY A 39 9.26 -7.20 6.19
N SER A 40 8.37 -7.21 7.18
CA SER A 40 8.28 -8.28 8.18
C SER A 40 7.89 -9.66 7.63
N TYR A 41 7.45 -9.74 6.38
CA TYR A 41 7.16 -11.02 5.72
C TYR A 41 8.42 -11.79 5.34
N PHE A 42 9.52 -11.10 5.03
CA PHE A 42 10.70 -11.73 4.43
C PHE A 42 12.03 -11.31 5.04
N ALA A 43 12.10 -10.20 5.77
CA ALA A 43 13.36 -9.72 6.31
C ALA A 43 13.87 -10.60 7.48
N GLU A 44 15.18 -10.70 7.56
CA GLU A 44 15.89 -11.44 8.61
C GLU A 44 16.66 -10.46 9.52
N PRO A 45 16.97 -10.83 10.78
CA PRO A 45 16.61 -12.09 11.47
C PRO A 45 15.15 -12.11 11.93
N ARG A 46 14.57 -13.31 11.96
CA ARG A 46 13.24 -13.57 12.48
C ARG A 46 13.17 -14.94 13.15
N GLY A 47 12.36 -15.09 14.18
CA GLY A 47 12.29 -16.40 14.86
C GLY A 47 11.66 -16.38 16.23
N ILE A 48 11.82 -17.49 16.89
CA ILE A 48 11.42 -17.68 18.29
C ILE A 48 12.61 -18.29 19.02
N ASP A 49 13.12 -17.57 20.02
CA ASP A 49 14.24 -18.01 20.88
C ASP A 49 13.75 -18.44 22.25
N ASP A 50 14.24 -19.58 22.73
CA ASP A 50 14.07 -19.99 24.11
C ASP A 50 15.04 -19.20 25.00
N GLN A 51 14.55 -18.66 26.11
CA GLN A 51 15.32 -17.87 27.07
C GLN A 51 15.79 -18.72 28.21
N VAL A 52 16.85 -18.28 28.92
CA VAL A 52 17.46 -18.98 30.04
C VAL A 52 16.49 -19.20 31.22
N ASP A 53 15.52 -18.31 31.38
CA ASP A 53 14.48 -18.38 32.43
C ASP A 53 13.28 -19.27 32.04
N GLY A 54 13.35 -19.96 30.90
CA GLY A 54 12.29 -20.83 30.40
C GLY A 54 11.17 -20.09 29.67
N THR A 55 11.26 -18.77 29.48
CA THR A 55 10.34 -18.00 28.63
C THR A 55 10.77 -18.07 27.18
N ARG A 56 9.92 -17.60 26.26
CA ARG A 56 10.19 -17.55 24.80
C ARG A 56 10.04 -16.13 24.28
N LYS A 57 10.91 -15.76 23.33
CA LYS A 57 10.88 -14.46 22.67
C LYS A 57 10.67 -14.64 21.17
N GLY A 58 9.52 -14.17 20.66
CA GLY A 58 9.27 -14.06 19.20
C GLY A 58 9.70 -12.69 18.68
N TYR A 59 10.28 -12.66 17.49
CA TYR A 59 10.70 -11.42 16.84
C TYR A 59 10.66 -11.54 15.31
N ASP A 60 10.35 -10.42 14.65
CA ASP A 60 10.40 -10.25 13.22
C ASP A 60 11.13 -8.94 12.89
N THR A 61 11.93 -8.96 11.83
CA THR A 61 12.57 -7.76 11.30
C THR A 61 11.69 -7.12 10.23
N ASN A 62 11.50 -5.81 10.31
CA ASN A 62 10.86 -5.04 9.25
C ASN A 62 11.90 -4.13 8.58
N ALA A 63 12.38 -4.52 7.41
CA ALA A 63 13.44 -3.82 6.71
C ALA A 63 13.06 -3.55 5.25
N TYR A 64 13.43 -2.37 4.78
CA TYR A 64 13.33 -1.91 3.39
C TYR A 64 14.60 -1.18 2.99
N SER A 65 14.99 -1.35 1.74
CA SER A 65 16.08 -0.61 1.12
C SER A 65 15.56 0.50 0.21
N THR A 66 16.38 1.52 -0.03
CA THR A 66 16.05 2.62 -0.96
C THR A 66 15.57 2.14 -2.33
N PRO A 67 16.25 1.19 -3.02
CA PRO A 67 15.79 0.72 -4.33
C PRO A 67 14.41 0.04 -4.33
N GLU A 68 14.04 -0.62 -3.23
CA GLU A 68 12.72 -1.26 -3.09
C GLU A 68 11.62 -0.21 -3.01
N ILE A 69 11.85 0.85 -2.21
CA ILE A 69 10.90 1.95 -2.04
C ILE A 69 10.78 2.77 -3.32
N GLU A 70 11.89 3.13 -3.95
CA GLU A 70 11.89 3.88 -5.23
C GLU A 70 11.14 3.13 -6.32
N ARG A 71 11.38 1.83 -6.45
CA ARG A 71 10.76 0.99 -7.46
C ARG A 71 9.23 1.02 -7.35
N ILE A 72 8.69 0.84 -6.16
CA ILE A 72 7.24 0.88 -5.95
C ILE A 72 6.68 2.31 -6.06
N GLY A 73 7.45 3.31 -5.65
CA GLY A 73 7.10 4.72 -5.79
C GLY A 73 6.91 5.15 -7.24
N ARG A 74 7.80 4.72 -8.15
CA ARG A 74 7.66 4.97 -9.60
C ARG A 74 6.37 4.37 -10.16
N VAL A 75 6.04 3.14 -9.76
CA VAL A 75 4.77 2.52 -10.17
C VAL A 75 3.57 3.31 -9.64
N ALA A 76 3.63 3.81 -8.40
CA ALA A 76 2.56 4.65 -7.85
C ALA A 76 2.37 5.94 -8.64
N PHE A 77 3.45 6.60 -9.04
CA PHE A 77 3.39 7.82 -9.84
C PHE A 77 2.85 7.55 -11.26
N ASP A 78 3.26 6.45 -11.89
CA ASP A 78 2.75 6.07 -13.21
C ASP A 78 1.27 5.72 -13.19
N LEU A 79 0.80 5.09 -12.13
CA LEU A 79 -0.63 4.83 -11.92
C LEU A 79 -1.39 6.14 -11.69
N ALA A 80 -0.88 7.03 -10.84
CA ALA A 80 -1.52 8.31 -10.55
C ALA A 80 -1.68 9.18 -11.79
N ARG A 81 -0.65 9.24 -12.67
CA ARG A 81 -0.72 9.97 -13.96
C ARG A 81 -1.84 9.48 -14.88
N LYS A 82 -2.19 8.19 -14.79
CA LYS A 82 -3.28 7.57 -15.56
C LYS A 82 -4.63 7.67 -14.87
N ARG A 83 -4.68 8.26 -13.66
CA ARG A 83 -5.86 8.42 -12.81
C ARG A 83 -6.06 9.91 -12.47
N ASN A 84 -6.29 10.23 -11.19
CA ASN A 84 -6.60 11.61 -10.76
C ASN A 84 -5.36 12.39 -10.31
N GLY A 85 -4.15 11.87 -10.50
CA GLY A 85 -2.91 12.56 -10.21
C GLY A 85 -2.58 12.67 -8.72
N LYS A 86 -3.12 11.80 -7.86
CA LYS A 86 -2.93 11.88 -6.42
C LYS A 86 -2.37 10.59 -5.84
N VAL A 87 -1.31 10.71 -5.02
CA VAL A 87 -0.67 9.61 -4.29
C VAL A 87 -0.71 9.88 -2.79
N THR A 88 -1.17 8.91 -2.01
CA THR A 88 -1.00 8.88 -0.56
C THR A 88 0.04 7.83 -0.21
N SER A 89 1.22 8.28 0.22
CA SER A 89 2.29 7.41 0.72
C SER A 89 2.02 7.07 2.19
N VAL A 90 1.79 5.78 2.46
CA VAL A 90 1.40 5.31 3.78
C VAL A 90 2.54 4.57 4.46
N GLU A 91 2.86 4.97 5.67
CA GLU A 91 3.99 4.47 6.45
C GLU A 91 3.74 4.61 7.97
N LYS A 92 4.72 4.26 8.80
CA LYS A 92 4.65 4.38 10.28
C LYS A 92 5.92 5.04 10.85
N SER A 93 6.32 6.18 10.28
CA SER A 93 7.57 6.88 10.61
C SER A 93 7.64 7.40 12.04
N ASN A 94 6.51 7.55 12.73
CA ASN A 94 6.48 7.95 14.13
C ASN A 94 6.93 6.84 15.11
N VAL A 95 7.10 5.59 14.62
CA VAL A 95 7.48 4.43 15.45
C VAL A 95 8.59 3.61 14.81
N MET A 96 8.64 3.51 13.47
CA MET A 96 9.48 2.57 12.74
C MET A 96 10.55 3.29 11.91
N TYR A 97 11.81 2.88 12.05
CA TYR A 97 12.90 3.41 11.21
C TYR A 97 12.72 3.09 9.72
N SER A 98 12.19 1.90 9.38
CA SER A 98 11.80 1.57 8.01
C SER A 98 10.74 2.53 7.45
N GLY A 99 9.82 2.99 8.30
CA GLY A 99 8.84 4.01 7.94
C GLY A 99 9.45 5.40 7.75
N ILE A 100 10.47 5.77 8.54
CA ILE A 100 11.23 7.01 8.35
C ILE A 100 11.91 7.00 6.98
N LEU A 101 12.67 5.93 6.68
CA LEU A 101 13.31 5.77 5.37
C LEU A 101 12.31 5.80 4.23
N TRP A 102 11.17 5.10 4.37
CA TRP A 102 10.11 5.10 3.38
C TRP A 102 9.64 6.53 3.05
N ARG A 103 9.37 7.31 4.09
CA ARG A 103 8.91 8.70 3.94
C ARG A 103 9.95 9.58 3.25
N GLU A 104 11.21 9.47 3.64
CA GLU A 104 12.32 10.23 3.07
C GLU A 104 12.50 9.90 1.59
N VAL A 105 12.63 8.63 1.25
CA VAL A 105 12.83 8.17 -0.14
C VAL A 105 11.64 8.55 -1.03
N MET A 106 10.41 8.39 -0.55
CA MET A 106 9.22 8.80 -1.31
C MET A 106 9.17 10.32 -1.53
N ALA A 107 9.59 11.12 -0.55
CA ALA A 107 9.64 12.57 -0.68
C ALA A 107 10.72 13.01 -1.69
N GLU A 108 11.92 12.42 -1.63
CA GLU A 108 13.00 12.68 -2.57
C GLU A 108 12.61 12.26 -4.00
N LEU A 109 12.06 11.07 -4.17
CA LEU A 109 11.60 10.57 -5.46
C LEU A 109 10.51 11.49 -6.05
N HIS A 110 9.58 11.98 -5.22
CA HIS A 110 8.55 12.91 -5.66
C HIS A 110 9.14 14.24 -6.16
N GLN A 111 10.18 14.76 -5.51
CA GLN A 111 10.85 15.99 -5.96
C GLN A 111 11.49 15.81 -7.34
N ILE A 112 12.01 14.63 -7.64
CA ILE A 112 12.74 14.33 -8.89
C ILE A 112 11.77 13.91 -10.01
N GLU A 113 10.83 13.02 -9.71
CA GLU A 113 10.01 12.33 -10.71
C GLU A 113 8.49 12.60 -10.56
N GLY A 114 8.06 13.30 -9.51
CA GLY A 114 6.65 13.49 -9.15
C GLY A 114 5.94 14.66 -9.85
N SER A 115 6.51 15.23 -10.91
CA SER A 115 5.89 16.37 -11.60
C SER A 115 4.43 16.07 -12.01
N GLY A 116 3.53 16.98 -11.66
CA GLY A 116 2.10 16.87 -11.93
C GLY A 116 1.33 15.93 -10.99
N ILE A 117 1.97 15.42 -9.93
CA ILE A 117 1.33 14.56 -8.95
C ILE A 117 1.22 15.28 -7.61
N GLU A 118 0.02 15.28 -7.03
CA GLU A 118 -0.17 15.65 -5.64
C GLU A 118 0.23 14.46 -4.76
N MET A 119 1.25 14.62 -3.91
CA MET A 119 1.64 13.57 -2.98
C MET A 119 1.54 14.04 -1.53
N GLY A 120 0.93 13.20 -0.69
CA GLY A 120 0.88 13.38 0.76
C GLY A 120 1.33 12.12 1.49
N HIS A 121 1.78 12.29 2.74
CA HIS A 121 2.11 11.18 3.63
C HIS A 121 1.03 10.98 4.69
N MET A 122 0.76 9.74 5.04
CA MET A 122 -0.21 9.40 6.07
C MET A 122 0.28 8.21 6.90
N TYR A 123 0.10 8.26 8.22
CA TYR A 123 0.36 7.10 9.06
C TYR A 123 -0.65 5.98 8.78
N ALA A 124 -0.21 4.74 8.84
CA ALA A 124 -1.02 3.58 8.49
C ALA A 124 -2.31 3.46 9.32
N ASP A 125 -2.25 3.75 10.61
CA ASP A 125 -3.42 3.78 11.50
C ASP A 125 -4.42 4.89 11.11
N ASN A 126 -3.92 6.08 10.76
CA ASN A 126 -4.78 7.13 10.26
C ASN A 126 -5.38 6.76 8.90
N CYS A 127 -4.61 6.13 8.00
CA CYS A 127 -5.12 5.67 6.72
C CYS A 127 -6.27 4.67 6.90
N ALA A 128 -6.14 3.72 7.81
CA ALA A 128 -7.22 2.78 8.13
C ALA A 128 -8.49 3.49 8.61
N MET A 129 -8.37 4.47 9.50
CA MET A 129 -9.49 5.28 9.94
C MET A 129 -10.13 6.07 8.79
N GLN A 130 -9.31 6.67 7.91
CA GLN A 130 -9.78 7.49 6.80
C GLN A 130 -10.41 6.67 5.68
N LEU A 131 -9.98 5.43 5.46
CA LEU A 131 -10.66 4.50 4.56
C LEU A 131 -12.12 4.30 4.94
N VAL A 132 -12.42 4.18 6.23
CA VAL A 132 -13.80 4.03 6.71
C VAL A 132 -14.56 5.37 6.76
N ARG A 133 -13.87 6.46 7.16
CA ARG A 133 -14.51 7.75 7.40
C ARG A 133 -14.72 8.58 6.13
N ASN A 134 -13.70 8.65 5.27
CA ASN A 134 -13.69 9.47 4.06
C ASN A 134 -12.84 8.83 2.97
N PRO A 135 -13.24 7.66 2.42
CA PRO A 135 -12.44 6.93 1.43
C PRO A 135 -12.28 7.71 0.11
N ARG A 136 -13.17 8.63 -0.23
CA ARG A 136 -13.15 9.42 -1.47
C ARG A 136 -11.96 10.38 -1.58
N GLN A 137 -11.23 10.62 -0.49
CA GLN A 137 -10.02 11.43 -0.53
C GLN A 137 -8.83 10.73 -1.21
N PHE A 138 -8.91 9.39 -1.35
CA PHE A 138 -7.84 8.58 -1.91
C PHE A 138 -8.03 8.33 -3.41
N ASP A 139 -6.91 8.32 -4.14
CA ASP A 139 -6.83 7.85 -5.52
C ASP A 139 -5.85 6.67 -5.61
N VAL A 140 -4.56 6.89 -5.41
CA VAL A 140 -3.54 5.84 -5.29
C VAL A 140 -2.97 5.86 -3.88
N ILE A 141 -3.01 4.73 -3.20
CA ILE A 141 -2.31 4.49 -1.92
C ILE A 141 -1.10 3.62 -2.23
N VAL A 142 0.09 4.03 -1.79
CA VAL A 142 1.29 3.20 -1.87
C VAL A 142 1.84 2.96 -0.47
N THR A 143 2.18 1.71 -0.17
CA THR A 143 2.59 1.31 1.17
C THR A 143 3.42 0.03 1.16
N ASP A 144 4.01 -0.28 2.31
CA ASP A 144 4.80 -1.48 2.55
C ASP A 144 3.96 -2.78 2.49
N ASN A 145 4.62 -3.90 2.67
CA ASN A 145 4.00 -5.23 2.56
C ASN A 145 2.92 -5.46 3.63
N LEU A 146 3.25 -5.20 4.89
CA LEU A 146 2.34 -5.48 6.02
C LEU A 146 1.12 -4.54 6.00
N PHE A 147 1.36 -3.24 5.91
CA PHE A 147 0.26 -2.28 5.87
C PHE A 147 -0.56 -2.40 4.59
N GLY A 148 0.08 -2.75 3.47
CA GLY A 148 -0.60 -2.99 2.20
C GLY A 148 -1.58 -4.15 2.26
N ASP A 149 -1.22 -5.22 2.96
CA ASP A 149 -2.12 -6.35 3.24
C ASP A 149 -3.34 -5.89 4.05
N LEU A 150 -3.09 -5.32 5.21
CA LEU A 150 -4.15 -4.90 6.13
C LEU A 150 -5.08 -3.85 5.50
N LEU A 151 -4.52 -2.84 4.84
CA LEU A 151 -5.31 -1.75 4.26
C LEU A 151 -6.10 -2.19 3.03
N SER A 152 -5.56 -3.11 2.22
CA SER A 152 -6.32 -3.64 1.08
C SER A 152 -7.51 -4.48 1.53
N ASP A 153 -7.36 -5.25 2.60
CA ASP A 153 -8.45 -6.02 3.17
C ASP A 153 -9.51 -5.12 3.82
N CYS A 154 -9.09 -4.05 4.52
CA CYS A 154 -10.02 -3.02 4.99
C CYS A 154 -10.78 -2.36 3.82
N ALA A 155 -10.08 -2.01 2.74
CA ALA A 155 -10.70 -1.39 1.57
C ALA A 155 -11.66 -2.35 0.84
N ALA A 156 -11.38 -3.65 0.87
CA ALA A 156 -12.25 -4.68 0.36
C ALA A 156 -13.64 -4.63 0.99
N MET A 157 -13.70 -4.38 2.30
CA MET A 157 -14.98 -4.29 3.02
C MET A 157 -15.83 -3.09 2.58
N LEU A 158 -15.19 -2.03 2.04
CA LEU A 158 -15.94 -0.88 1.50
C LEU A 158 -16.77 -1.27 0.28
N THR A 159 -16.30 -2.24 -0.50
CA THR A 159 -16.99 -2.70 -1.73
C THR A 159 -18.12 -3.69 -1.45
N GLY A 160 -18.23 -4.17 -0.23
CA GLY A 160 -19.25 -5.15 0.18
C GLY A 160 -18.96 -6.59 -0.27
N SER A 161 -17.85 -6.86 -0.97
CA SER A 161 -17.52 -8.20 -1.44
C SER A 161 -16.04 -8.42 -1.67
N LEU A 162 -15.44 -9.34 -0.94
CA LEU A 162 -14.06 -9.81 -1.17
C LEU A 162 -13.88 -10.47 -2.55
N GLY A 163 -14.91 -11.14 -3.06
CA GLY A 163 -14.86 -11.86 -4.34
C GLY A 163 -14.84 -10.96 -5.58
N MET A 164 -15.11 -9.65 -5.42
CA MET A 164 -15.15 -8.67 -6.51
C MET A 164 -13.86 -7.83 -6.61
N LEU A 165 -12.82 -8.19 -5.89
CA LEU A 165 -11.54 -7.47 -5.89
C LEU A 165 -10.55 -8.17 -6.81
N PRO A 166 -10.35 -7.67 -8.03
CA PRO A 166 -9.25 -8.16 -8.85
C PRO A 166 -7.91 -7.86 -8.17
N SER A 167 -6.94 -8.73 -8.35
CA SER A 167 -5.58 -8.49 -7.89
C SER A 167 -4.62 -8.80 -9.02
N ALA A 168 -3.63 -7.94 -9.20
CA ALA A 168 -2.55 -8.17 -10.16
C ALA A 168 -1.21 -7.95 -9.46
N SER A 169 -0.21 -8.74 -9.84
CA SER A 169 1.15 -8.57 -9.34
C SER A 169 2.09 -8.23 -10.48
N LEU A 170 2.91 -7.20 -10.30
CA LEU A 170 3.88 -6.75 -11.28
C LEU A 170 5.26 -7.34 -10.97
N GLY A 171 5.93 -7.83 -12.01
CA GLY A 171 7.35 -8.16 -12.00
C GLY A 171 8.20 -7.00 -12.50
N LEU A 172 9.52 -7.19 -12.46
CA LEU A 172 10.44 -6.28 -13.16
C LEU A 172 10.14 -6.32 -14.65
N PRO A 173 10.33 -5.19 -15.35
CA PRO A 173 10.17 -5.16 -16.80
C PRO A 173 11.04 -6.22 -17.46
N ASP A 174 10.50 -6.89 -18.45
CA ASP A 174 11.24 -7.78 -19.30
C ASP A 174 12.31 -6.97 -20.06
N ALA A 175 13.54 -7.48 -20.10
CA ALA A 175 14.67 -6.76 -20.68
C ALA A 175 14.53 -6.51 -22.19
N GLU A 176 13.74 -7.33 -22.90
CA GLU A 176 13.55 -7.23 -24.34
C GLU A 176 12.33 -6.42 -24.72
N THR A 177 11.23 -6.58 -23.98
CA THR A 177 9.94 -5.96 -24.30
C THR A 177 9.63 -4.69 -23.52
N GLY A 178 10.33 -4.47 -22.39
CA GLY A 178 10.05 -3.37 -21.46
C GLY A 178 8.71 -3.49 -20.72
N LEU A 179 7.96 -4.56 -20.93
CA LEU A 179 6.68 -4.80 -20.27
C LEU A 179 6.89 -5.51 -18.92
N PRO A 180 6.07 -5.20 -17.90
CA PRO A 180 6.09 -5.92 -16.63
C PRO A 180 5.80 -7.41 -16.84
N LYS A 181 6.60 -8.26 -16.18
CA LYS A 181 6.33 -9.72 -16.13
C LYS A 181 5.28 -10.06 -15.10
#